data_f0df8b6be8cb285f57d66e62cc4f842e
#
_entry.id   f0df8b6be8cb285f57d66e62cc4f842e
#
_cell.length_a   1.000
_cell.length_b   1.000
_cell.length_c   1.000
_cell.angle_alpha   90.00
_cell.angle_beta   90.00
_cell.angle_gamma   90.00
#
_symmetry.space_group_name_H-M   'P 1'
#
loop_
_entity.id
_entity.type
_entity.pdbx_description
1 polymer ?
#
loop_
_entity_poly.entity_id
_entity_poly.type
_entity_poly.pdbx_seq_one_letter_code
_entity_poly.pdbx_strand_id
1 'polypeptide(L)'
;MREPPATAIVPCNGQPGRRLPVFICRCLVLATVFSLPAIAWALDSAGLQELVQLARAGAPQLALRRMDAEQPAADQDLVQWTAWEQERLQILASQGLDARLIDRVNRLPAGVDAHFRRQALSLKADAQLRTGQAQDARVTVRTLLWSHAAEADKRSLARWRRLVVRSYLLEAKIEDARLALLRYRQDFGDEDPQWRWLSARVMLQGGHADSAVRLLQQDETPQGRFLRYAAQLKAVPQQAAEVEKLALGQARQAATPQLQSAFWGLAARAAGQAGQPRRQIEYLEKALALPFDQELIHGVLALDADQLWDAWLQQGKRIGNREQKLLGSDEDWYFPATEAIEKDPLRARVLFAVLSEYGSDDRRRSLAHEYLVGMLDDLPGAKRLIRRLYLDSRHFADVDRLPPVIRYRLIDEALEAGELNTASRLMDGLAEPPAGADRFAWNLRRARVAIFTGKVDAGVKILAQQLAAPEADREPKNTDRLLQVVFDLQTLQAHRQALKLFTALLDKPLEPQQRRELLFWMADSLQALGQYEQAAYLYLKSATLVDVTAMDPWAQTARYHAAQALVEAGLLEDARQIYTSLLHATRDVSRKAVLQNEIQRLHLVAAAKQNRK
;
A
#
# COMPACT_ATOMS: atom_id res chain seq x y z
N MET A 1 30.41 20.33 39.53
CA MET A 1 30.70 19.15 40.35
C MET A 1 29.55 18.22 40.31
N ARG A 2 29.82 16.98 39.90
CA ARG A 2 29.01 15.75 39.69
C ARG A 2 28.54 15.52 38.26
N GLU A 3 29.37 14.74 37.58
CA GLU A 3 29.06 14.02 36.32
C GLU A 3 28.03 12.93 36.56
N PRO A 4 27.21 12.60 35.57
CA PRO A 4 26.44 11.34 35.58
C PRO A 4 27.28 10.21 34.94
N PRO A 5 27.06 8.94 35.33
CA PRO A 5 27.93 7.82 34.98
C PRO A 5 27.70 7.33 33.54
N ALA A 6 28.82 6.99 32.93
CA ALA A 6 28.90 6.33 31.64
C ALA A 6 28.21 4.95 31.64
N THR A 7 27.30 4.75 30.70
CA THR A 7 26.73 3.42 30.40
C THR A 7 27.69 2.67 29.48
N ALA A 8 28.21 1.57 29.96
CA ALA A 8 29.15 0.71 29.29
C ALA A 8 28.54 0.07 28.03
N ILE A 9 29.24 0.26 26.90
CA ILE A 9 29.02 -0.47 25.67
C ILE A 9 29.69 -1.85 25.85
N VAL A 10 28.88 -2.92 25.85
CA VAL A 10 29.38 -4.29 25.78
C VAL A 10 29.61 -4.63 24.30
N PRO A 11 30.84 -4.99 23.90
CA PRO A 11 31.08 -5.48 22.55
C PRO A 11 30.63 -6.94 22.44
N CYS A 12 29.63 -7.20 21.60
CA CYS A 12 29.32 -8.56 21.16
C CYS A 12 30.42 -9.06 20.24
N ASN A 13 31.30 -9.90 20.76
CA ASN A 13 32.22 -10.71 19.96
C ASN A 13 31.41 -11.70 19.13
N GLY A 14 31.36 -11.45 17.81
CA GLY A 14 30.82 -12.36 16.82
C GLY A 14 31.77 -13.50 16.53
N GLN A 15 31.38 -14.71 16.84
CA GLN A 15 31.92 -15.89 16.16
C GLN A 15 31.18 -16.09 14.83
N PRO A 16 31.86 -16.51 13.74
CA PRO A 16 31.24 -16.77 12.44
C PRO A 16 30.52 -18.14 12.48
N GLY A 17 29.24 -18.13 12.85
CA GLY A 17 28.39 -19.31 12.78
C GLY A 17 27.70 -19.40 11.42
N ARG A 18 28.10 -20.40 10.65
CA ARG A 18 27.41 -21.12 9.56
C ARG A 18 26.11 -20.48 9.06
N ARG A 19 26.20 -19.80 7.92
CA ARG A 19 25.06 -19.43 7.09
C ARG A 19 24.41 -20.71 6.56
N LEU A 20 23.30 -21.12 7.12
CA LEU A 20 22.36 -22.03 6.46
C LEU A 20 21.72 -21.29 5.28
N PRO A 21 21.69 -21.87 4.08
CA PRO A 21 21.04 -21.23 2.94
C PRO A 21 19.53 -21.16 3.21
N VAL A 22 18.99 -19.96 3.09
CA VAL A 22 17.55 -19.60 3.26
C VAL A 22 16.61 -20.36 2.28
N PHE A 23 17.17 -21.21 1.41
CA PHE A 23 16.45 -21.88 0.33
C PHE A 23 15.81 -23.24 0.68
N ILE A 24 15.98 -23.78 1.89
CA ILE A 24 15.40 -25.09 2.26
C ILE A 24 13.93 -24.98 2.73
N CYS A 25 13.40 -23.79 2.97
CA CYS A 25 12.04 -23.64 3.53
C CYS A 25 10.87 -23.70 2.54
N ARG A 26 11.10 -23.87 1.22
CA ARG A 26 9.99 -23.96 0.24
C ARG A 26 9.64 -25.37 -0.24
N CYS A 27 10.44 -26.36 0.07
CA CYS A 27 10.21 -27.75 -0.39
C CYS A 27 9.75 -28.74 0.69
N LEU A 28 9.46 -28.31 1.93
CA LEU A 28 9.13 -29.21 3.05
C LEU A 28 7.72 -29.05 3.62
N VAL A 29 6.75 -28.54 2.84
CA VAL A 29 5.34 -28.42 3.26
C VAL A 29 4.40 -29.25 2.37
N LEU A 30 4.85 -30.36 1.85
CA LEU A 30 3.99 -31.25 1.04
C LEU A 30 4.18 -32.73 1.40
N ALA A 31 4.10 -33.09 2.66
CA ALA A 31 3.92 -34.50 3.01
C ALA A 31 3.56 -34.71 4.49
N THR A 32 2.36 -34.27 4.94
CA THR A 32 1.63 -34.93 6.03
C THR A 32 0.17 -34.49 5.99
N VAL A 33 -0.60 -35.06 5.09
CA VAL A 33 -2.06 -35.07 5.18
C VAL A 33 -2.53 -36.48 4.87
N PHE A 34 -2.61 -37.31 5.90
CA PHE A 34 -3.61 -38.39 5.95
C PHE A 34 -3.82 -38.82 7.40
N SER A 35 -5.08 -38.75 7.81
CA SER A 35 -5.71 -39.22 9.04
C SER A 35 -5.73 -38.28 10.23
N LEU A 36 -6.82 -37.46 10.32
CA LEU A 36 -7.66 -37.32 11.53
C LEU A 36 -8.73 -36.23 11.27
N PRO A 37 -10.00 -36.57 10.95
CA PRO A 37 -11.03 -35.57 10.64
C PRO A 37 -11.70 -34.91 11.86
N ALA A 38 -11.32 -35.22 13.09
CA ALA A 38 -12.00 -34.69 14.28
C ALA A 38 -11.20 -33.64 15.07
N ILE A 39 -9.89 -33.47 14.81
CA ILE A 39 -9.05 -32.48 15.51
C ILE A 39 -8.87 -31.21 14.66
N ALA A 40 -9.11 -31.25 13.36
CA ALA A 40 -8.95 -30.12 12.44
C ALA A 40 -9.93 -28.95 12.75
N TRP A 41 -11.14 -29.25 13.22
CA TRP A 41 -12.16 -28.23 13.50
C TRP A 41 -11.86 -27.30 14.70
N ALA A 42 -11.11 -27.79 15.67
CA ALA A 42 -10.73 -26.99 16.86
C ALA A 42 -9.46 -26.15 16.64
N LEU A 43 -8.57 -26.59 15.76
CA LEU A 43 -7.31 -25.89 15.45
C LEU A 43 -7.51 -24.68 14.53
N ASP A 44 -8.50 -24.73 13.64
CA ASP A 44 -8.72 -23.69 12.61
C ASP A 44 -9.45 -22.45 13.14
N SER A 45 -10.36 -22.61 14.10
CA SER A 45 -11.00 -21.48 14.78
C SER A 45 -10.00 -20.74 15.72
N ALA A 46 -9.05 -21.45 16.29
CA ALA A 46 -7.98 -20.87 17.09
C ALA A 46 -7.03 -20.03 16.23
N GLY A 47 -6.68 -20.49 15.04
CA GLY A 47 -5.84 -19.76 14.09
C GLY A 47 -6.46 -18.44 13.64
N LEU A 48 -7.75 -18.43 13.27
CA LEU A 48 -8.47 -17.20 12.91
C LEU A 48 -8.50 -16.20 14.08
N GLN A 49 -8.80 -16.67 15.29
CA GLN A 49 -8.83 -15.80 16.49
C GLN A 49 -7.47 -15.19 16.79
N GLU A 50 -6.38 -15.95 16.63
CA GLU A 50 -5.02 -15.44 16.78
C GLU A 50 -4.72 -14.32 15.78
N LEU A 51 -5.10 -14.47 14.52
CA LEU A 51 -4.91 -13.44 13.50
C LEU A 51 -5.75 -12.18 13.77
N VAL A 52 -6.97 -12.33 14.27
CA VAL A 52 -7.81 -11.19 14.69
C VAL A 52 -7.17 -10.46 15.88
N GLN A 53 -6.62 -11.18 16.86
CA GLN A 53 -5.89 -10.58 17.99
C GLN A 53 -4.61 -9.88 17.50
N LEU A 54 -3.89 -10.47 16.56
CA LEU A 54 -2.71 -9.85 15.94
C LEU A 54 -3.05 -8.51 15.28
N ALA A 55 -4.18 -8.45 14.54
CA ALA A 55 -4.65 -7.21 13.93
C ALA A 55 -5.01 -6.16 15.00
N ARG A 56 -5.67 -6.56 16.10
CA ARG A 56 -6.02 -5.68 17.23
C ARG A 56 -4.79 -5.22 18.02
N ALA A 57 -3.74 -6.04 18.08
CA ALA A 57 -2.46 -5.71 18.71
C ALA A 57 -1.61 -4.73 17.89
N GLY A 58 -2.09 -4.26 16.72
CA GLY A 58 -1.43 -3.25 15.89
C GLY A 58 -0.66 -3.80 14.69
N ALA A 59 -0.80 -5.07 14.34
CA ALA A 59 -0.18 -5.68 13.18
C ALA A 59 -1.21 -6.16 12.11
N PRO A 60 -2.14 -5.29 11.64
CA PRO A 60 -3.23 -5.70 10.74
C PRO A 60 -2.71 -6.16 9.36
N GLN A 61 -1.62 -5.59 8.86
CA GLN A 61 -1.05 -6.01 7.57
C GLN A 61 -0.47 -7.43 7.63
N LEU A 62 0.17 -7.78 8.74
CA LEU A 62 0.66 -9.14 8.96
C LEU A 62 -0.50 -10.13 9.06
N ALA A 63 -1.55 -9.77 9.82
CA ALA A 63 -2.77 -10.58 9.92
C ALA A 63 -3.41 -10.81 8.54
N LEU A 64 -3.55 -9.77 7.72
CA LEU A 64 -4.11 -9.89 6.37
C LEU A 64 -3.26 -10.79 5.46
N ARG A 65 -1.93 -10.69 5.50
CA ARG A 65 -1.03 -11.58 4.73
C ARG A 65 -1.16 -13.04 5.16
N ARG A 66 -1.24 -13.29 6.46
CA ARG A 66 -1.45 -14.64 7.00
C ARG A 66 -2.82 -15.18 6.58
N MET A 67 -3.87 -14.36 6.66
CA MET A 67 -5.20 -14.73 6.16
C MET A 67 -5.19 -15.07 4.65
N ASP A 68 -4.43 -14.34 3.84
CA ASP A 68 -4.30 -14.64 2.41
C ASP A 68 -3.62 -15.99 2.13
N ALA A 69 -2.73 -16.45 3.03
CA ALA A 69 -2.00 -17.71 2.90
C ALA A 69 -2.73 -18.91 3.53
N GLU A 70 -3.51 -18.70 4.58
CA GLU A 70 -4.04 -19.77 5.44
C GLU A 70 -5.55 -19.97 5.32
N GLN A 71 -6.29 -19.02 4.72
CA GLN A 71 -7.75 -19.16 4.55
C GLN A 71 -8.09 -20.42 3.76
N PRO A 72 -9.00 -21.27 4.24
CA PRO A 72 -9.52 -22.42 3.49
C PRO A 72 -10.10 -22.01 2.15
N ALA A 73 -10.04 -22.89 1.16
CA ALA A 73 -10.66 -22.62 -0.14
C ALA A 73 -12.19 -22.71 -0.06
N ALA A 74 -12.89 -21.80 -0.74
CA ALA A 74 -14.35 -21.70 -0.66
C ALA A 74 -15.11 -22.94 -1.20
N ASP A 75 -14.48 -23.68 -2.09
CA ASP A 75 -15.01 -24.93 -2.67
C ASP A 75 -14.81 -26.14 -1.73
N GLN A 76 -13.93 -26.04 -0.74
CA GLN A 76 -13.69 -27.08 0.26
C GLN A 76 -14.58 -26.92 1.50
N ASP A 77 -14.62 -25.71 2.06
CA ASP A 77 -15.45 -25.38 3.22
C ASP A 77 -15.92 -23.91 3.15
N LEU A 78 -17.11 -23.71 2.61
CA LEU A 78 -17.71 -22.39 2.43
C LEU A 78 -18.05 -21.72 3.78
N VAL A 79 -18.40 -22.50 4.81
CA VAL A 79 -18.77 -21.97 6.13
C VAL A 79 -17.54 -21.37 6.81
N GLN A 80 -16.46 -22.13 6.84
CA GLN A 80 -15.19 -21.70 7.40
C GLN A 80 -14.60 -20.54 6.58
N TRP A 81 -14.61 -20.65 5.25
CA TRP A 81 -14.19 -19.56 4.36
C TRP A 81 -14.95 -18.26 4.68
N THR A 82 -16.26 -18.34 4.90
CA THR A 82 -17.11 -17.17 5.22
C THR A 82 -16.73 -16.55 6.55
N ALA A 83 -16.44 -17.33 7.58
CA ALA A 83 -16.00 -16.83 8.88
C ALA A 83 -14.67 -16.05 8.77
N TRP A 84 -13.71 -16.58 8.02
CA TRP A 84 -12.43 -15.91 7.75
C TRP A 84 -12.62 -14.62 6.95
N GLU A 85 -13.47 -14.65 5.93
CA GLU A 85 -13.73 -13.49 5.08
C GLU A 85 -14.46 -12.39 5.84
N GLN A 86 -15.37 -12.71 6.75
CA GLN A 86 -16.04 -11.75 7.60
C GLN A 86 -15.04 -10.94 8.44
N GLU A 87 -14.12 -11.61 9.13
CA GLU A 87 -13.09 -10.93 9.93
C GLU A 87 -12.12 -10.13 9.04
N ARG A 88 -11.73 -10.68 7.89
CA ARG A 88 -10.91 -9.96 6.92
C ARG A 88 -11.55 -8.65 6.47
N LEU A 89 -12.83 -8.67 6.09
CA LEU A 89 -13.56 -7.47 5.66
C LEU A 89 -13.64 -6.43 6.78
N GLN A 90 -13.77 -6.86 8.04
CA GLN A 90 -13.72 -5.98 9.21
C GLN A 90 -12.35 -5.31 9.35
N ILE A 91 -11.26 -6.08 9.23
CA ILE A 91 -9.89 -5.56 9.29
C ILE A 91 -9.66 -4.57 8.14
N LEU A 92 -10.04 -4.93 6.90
CA LEU A 92 -9.91 -4.05 5.75
C LEU A 92 -10.66 -2.72 5.95
N ALA A 93 -11.89 -2.79 6.45
CA ALA A 93 -12.72 -1.61 6.75
C ALA A 93 -12.09 -0.73 7.84
N SER A 94 -11.58 -1.33 8.92
CA SER A 94 -10.95 -0.60 10.03
C SER A 94 -9.64 0.10 9.62
N GLN A 95 -8.93 -0.47 8.64
CA GLN A 95 -7.68 0.08 8.12
C GLN A 95 -7.87 1.04 6.95
N GLY A 96 -9.11 1.28 6.48
CA GLY A 96 -9.39 2.14 5.33
C GLY A 96 -8.88 1.56 4.00
N LEU A 97 -8.68 0.25 3.91
CA LEU A 97 -8.24 -0.45 2.70
C LEU A 97 -9.42 -0.69 1.74
N ASP A 98 -10.12 0.39 1.43
CA ASP A 98 -11.43 0.39 0.76
C ASP A 98 -11.42 -0.25 -0.62
N ALA A 99 -10.40 0.00 -1.42
CA ALA A 99 -10.27 -0.61 -2.76
C ALA A 99 -10.17 -2.14 -2.69
N ARG A 100 -9.37 -2.67 -1.74
CA ARG A 100 -9.26 -4.12 -1.51
C ARG A 100 -10.57 -4.71 -0.99
N LEU A 101 -11.26 -4.00 -0.10
CA LEU A 101 -12.56 -4.41 0.42
C LEU A 101 -13.59 -4.50 -0.71
N ILE A 102 -13.72 -3.49 -1.55
CA ILE A 102 -14.65 -3.44 -2.69
C ILE A 102 -14.38 -4.63 -3.65
N ASP A 103 -13.12 -4.84 -4.01
CA ASP A 103 -12.71 -5.91 -4.91
C ASP A 103 -13.07 -7.31 -4.35
N ARG A 104 -12.80 -7.54 -3.06
CA ARG A 104 -13.14 -8.82 -2.42
C ARG A 104 -14.65 -9.06 -2.38
N VAL A 105 -15.44 -8.06 -2.02
CA VAL A 105 -16.91 -8.19 -2.00
C VAL A 105 -17.49 -8.43 -3.40
N ASN A 106 -16.85 -7.90 -4.45
CA ASN A 106 -17.25 -8.19 -5.84
C ASN A 106 -17.01 -9.64 -6.24
N ARG A 107 -16.07 -10.34 -5.59
CA ARG A 107 -15.67 -11.72 -5.90
C ARG A 107 -16.26 -12.76 -4.92
N LEU A 108 -17.27 -12.39 -4.12
CA LEU A 108 -17.89 -13.32 -3.19
C LEU A 108 -18.51 -14.53 -3.92
N PRO A 109 -18.29 -15.77 -3.44
CA PRO A 109 -18.92 -16.96 -3.98
C PRO A 109 -20.44 -16.89 -3.97
N ALA A 110 -21.10 -17.55 -4.90
CA ALA A 110 -22.56 -17.52 -5.03
C ALA A 110 -23.30 -18.11 -3.81
N GLY A 111 -22.73 -19.10 -3.18
CA GLY A 111 -23.36 -19.88 -2.08
C GLY A 111 -23.21 -19.30 -0.68
N VAL A 112 -22.58 -18.11 -0.51
CA VAL A 112 -22.42 -17.52 0.83
C VAL A 112 -23.77 -17.18 1.46
N ASP A 113 -23.83 -17.30 2.79
CA ASP A 113 -25.02 -16.99 3.58
C ASP A 113 -25.55 -15.57 3.34
N ALA A 114 -26.89 -15.43 3.34
CA ALA A 114 -27.56 -14.15 3.09
C ALA A 114 -27.22 -13.08 4.14
N HIS A 115 -27.04 -13.47 5.40
CA HIS A 115 -26.67 -12.55 6.47
C HIS A 115 -25.26 -11.95 6.25
N PHE A 116 -24.28 -12.82 5.97
CA PHE A 116 -22.92 -12.37 5.64
C PHE A 116 -22.92 -11.50 4.37
N ARG A 117 -23.65 -11.89 3.31
CA ARG A 117 -23.75 -11.10 2.08
C ARG A 117 -24.28 -9.68 2.34
N ARG A 118 -25.30 -9.53 3.20
CA ARG A 118 -25.81 -8.21 3.61
C ARG A 118 -24.76 -7.38 4.32
N GLN A 119 -24.03 -7.99 5.26
CA GLN A 119 -22.94 -7.29 5.97
C GLN A 119 -21.84 -6.85 5.01
N ALA A 120 -21.38 -7.73 4.13
CA ALA A 120 -20.35 -7.44 3.12
C ALA A 120 -20.78 -6.32 2.17
N LEU A 121 -21.99 -6.36 1.63
CA LEU A 121 -22.54 -5.30 0.77
C LEU A 121 -22.69 -3.96 1.52
N SER A 122 -23.03 -4.00 2.81
CA SER A 122 -23.11 -2.78 3.64
C SER A 122 -21.73 -2.15 3.83
N LEU A 123 -20.70 -2.96 4.09
CA LEU A 123 -19.30 -2.49 4.18
C LEU A 123 -18.80 -1.97 2.83
N LYS A 124 -19.14 -2.66 1.73
CA LYS A 124 -18.82 -2.20 0.36
C LYS A 124 -19.42 -0.83 0.06
N ALA A 125 -20.70 -0.61 0.38
CA ALA A 125 -21.36 0.67 0.13
C ALA A 125 -20.69 1.82 0.93
N ASP A 126 -20.32 1.58 2.19
CA ASP A 126 -19.54 2.53 2.99
C ASP A 126 -18.16 2.81 2.36
N ALA A 127 -17.45 1.76 1.92
CA ALA A 127 -16.15 1.89 1.26
C ALA A 127 -16.25 2.67 -0.06
N GLN A 128 -17.29 2.41 -0.86
CA GLN A 128 -17.57 3.15 -2.09
C GLN A 128 -17.80 4.66 -1.84
N LEU A 129 -18.49 5.02 -0.75
CA LEU A 129 -18.65 6.42 -0.36
C LEU A 129 -17.32 7.05 0.06
N ARG A 130 -16.49 6.34 0.83
CA ARG A 130 -15.17 6.86 1.23
C ARG A 130 -14.23 7.06 0.05
N THR A 131 -14.38 6.26 -1.01
CA THR A 131 -13.59 6.37 -2.26
C THR A 131 -14.22 7.27 -3.33
N GLY A 132 -15.30 7.99 -3.00
CA GLY A 132 -15.96 8.92 -3.93
C GLY A 132 -16.89 8.27 -4.96
N GLN A 133 -17.12 6.96 -4.89
CA GLN A 133 -17.94 6.18 -5.84
C GLN A 133 -19.43 6.24 -5.45
N ALA A 134 -20.00 7.44 -5.44
CA ALA A 134 -21.37 7.70 -4.94
C ALA A 134 -22.45 6.94 -5.72
N GLN A 135 -22.34 6.86 -7.04
CA GLN A 135 -23.29 6.16 -7.89
C GLN A 135 -23.26 4.65 -7.62
N ASP A 136 -22.08 4.06 -7.53
CA ASP A 136 -21.92 2.62 -7.26
C ASP A 136 -22.44 2.28 -5.86
N ALA A 137 -22.20 3.14 -4.87
CA ALA A 137 -22.76 3.00 -3.53
C ALA A 137 -24.29 2.96 -3.57
N ARG A 138 -24.96 3.85 -4.36
CA ARG A 138 -26.41 3.80 -4.53
C ARG A 138 -26.91 2.53 -5.18
N VAL A 139 -26.19 2.00 -6.17
CA VAL A 139 -26.50 0.69 -6.77
C VAL A 139 -26.40 -0.42 -5.73
N THR A 140 -25.33 -0.45 -4.95
CA THR A 140 -25.16 -1.43 -3.86
C THR A 140 -26.25 -1.33 -2.81
N VAL A 141 -26.57 -0.11 -2.36
CA VAL A 141 -27.64 0.11 -1.37
C VAL A 141 -29.02 -0.23 -1.93
N ARG A 142 -29.28 0.02 -3.22
CA ARG A 142 -30.52 -0.38 -3.87
C ARG A 142 -30.69 -1.90 -3.81
N THR A 143 -29.65 -2.67 -4.11
CA THR A 143 -29.65 -4.14 -3.97
C THR A 143 -30.00 -4.54 -2.54
N LEU A 144 -29.40 -3.91 -1.52
CA LEU A 144 -29.70 -4.16 -0.12
C LEU A 144 -31.18 -3.87 0.22
N LEU A 145 -31.71 -2.74 -0.20
CA LEU A 145 -33.08 -2.31 0.10
C LEU A 145 -34.14 -3.11 -0.65
N TRP A 146 -33.85 -3.61 -1.85
CA TRP A 146 -34.85 -4.36 -2.64
C TRP A 146 -34.80 -5.85 -2.39
N SER A 147 -33.60 -6.43 -2.27
CA SER A 147 -33.46 -7.87 -2.16
C SER A 147 -33.36 -8.39 -0.72
N HIS A 148 -33.05 -7.52 0.24
CA HIS A 148 -32.72 -7.93 1.61
C HIS A 148 -33.45 -7.17 2.72
N ALA A 149 -34.37 -6.24 2.37
CA ALA A 149 -35.05 -5.42 3.38
C ALA A 149 -35.96 -6.25 4.32
N ALA A 150 -36.63 -7.28 3.80
CA ALA A 150 -37.55 -8.11 4.58
C ALA A 150 -36.87 -8.88 5.73
N GLU A 151 -35.56 -9.17 5.56
CA GLU A 151 -34.78 -9.93 6.53
C GLU A 151 -33.87 -9.02 7.40
N ALA A 152 -33.85 -7.71 7.13
CA ALA A 152 -33.00 -6.77 7.81
C ALA A 152 -33.66 -6.20 9.07
N ASP A 153 -32.86 -6.01 10.12
CA ASP A 153 -33.32 -5.30 11.31
C ASP A 153 -33.49 -3.80 11.04
N LYS A 154 -34.23 -3.11 11.94
CA LYS A 154 -34.51 -1.68 11.82
C LYS A 154 -33.22 -0.84 11.79
N ARG A 155 -32.15 -1.26 12.49
CA ARG A 155 -30.87 -0.54 12.52
C ARG A 155 -30.15 -0.61 11.17
N SER A 156 -30.12 -1.79 10.56
CA SER A 156 -29.54 -2.02 9.23
C SER A 156 -30.27 -1.23 8.16
N LEU A 157 -31.61 -1.25 8.16
CA LEU A 157 -32.43 -0.44 7.24
C LEU A 157 -32.15 1.06 7.40
N ALA A 158 -32.12 1.55 8.63
CA ALA A 158 -31.79 2.95 8.91
C ALA A 158 -30.39 3.32 8.39
N ARG A 159 -29.40 2.44 8.63
CA ARG A 159 -28.04 2.64 8.11
C ARG A 159 -28.05 2.74 6.57
N TRP A 160 -28.72 1.82 5.87
CA TRP A 160 -28.76 1.83 4.41
C TRP A 160 -29.44 3.08 3.85
N ARG A 161 -30.53 3.56 4.48
CA ARG A 161 -31.17 4.81 4.11
C ARG A 161 -30.24 6.02 4.29
N ARG A 162 -29.43 6.04 5.36
CA ARG A 162 -28.42 7.10 5.57
C ARG A 162 -27.33 7.08 4.49
N LEU A 163 -26.90 5.88 4.03
CA LEU A 163 -25.94 5.77 2.91
C LEU A 163 -26.48 6.41 1.62
N VAL A 164 -27.79 6.31 1.36
CA VAL A 164 -28.40 6.99 0.21
C VAL A 164 -28.27 8.52 0.35
N VAL A 165 -28.60 9.09 1.51
CA VAL A 165 -28.44 10.53 1.75
C VAL A 165 -26.98 10.97 1.57
N ARG A 166 -26.04 10.22 2.18
CA ARG A 166 -24.60 10.49 2.08
C ARG A 166 -24.11 10.45 0.65
N SER A 167 -24.60 9.53 -0.17
CA SER A 167 -24.21 9.42 -1.59
C SER A 167 -24.63 10.63 -2.41
N TYR A 168 -25.81 11.20 -2.17
CA TYR A 168 -26.25 12.42 -2.84
C TYR A 168 -25.48 13.66 -2.35
N LEU A 169 -25.20 13.75 -1.04
CA LEU A 169 -24.34 14.81 -0.49
C LEU A 169 -22.93 14.79 -1.09
N LEU A 170 -22.38 13.59 -1.37
CA LEU A 170 -21.07 13.45 -1.97
C LEU A 170 -21.01 13.99 -3.42
N GLU A 171 -22.12 13.92 -4.15
CA GLU A 171 -22.24 14.49 -5.51
C GLU A 171 -22.79 15.91 -5.52
N ALA A 172 -22.99 16.54 -4.37
CA ALA A 172 -23.64 17.84 -4.21
C ALA A 172 -25.05 17.90 -4.83
N LYS A 173 -25.76 16.75 -4.92
CA LYS A 173 -27.16 16.66 -5.37
C LYS A 173 -28.09 16.95 -4.20
N ILE A 174 -28.22 18.24 -3.86
CA ILE A 174 -28.84 18.66 -2.59
C ILE A 174 -30.33 18.34 -2.54
N GLU A 175 -31.08 18.51 -3.63
CA GLU A 175 -32.51 18.19 -3.66
C GLU A 175 -32.77 16.70 -3.50
N ASP A 176 -31.98 15.85 -4.17
CA ASP A 176 -32.07 14.40 -3.99
C ASP A 176 -31.72 13.98 -2.57
N ALA A 177 -30.69 14.60 -1.98
CA ALA A 177 -30.32 14.36 -0.59
C ALA A 177 -31.43 14.74 0.37
N ARG A 178 -32.13 15.88 0.11
CA ARG A 178 -33.28 16.37 0.89
C ARG A 178 -34.47 15.40 0.81
N LEU A 179 -34.79 14.92 -0.39
CA LEU A 179 -35.85 13.93 -0.59
C LEU A 179 -35.54 12.60 0.11
N ALA A 180 -34.30 12.12 -0.03
CA ALA A 180 -33.85 10.89 0.67
C ALA A 180 -33.90 11.06 2.20
N LEU A 181 -33.59 12.25 2.72
CA LEU A 181 -33.63 12.56 4.14
C LEU A 181 -35.09 12.65 4.65
N LEU A 182 -36.02 13.22 3.87
CA LEU A 182 -37.45 13.21 4.20
C LEU A 182 -37.98 11.77 4.29
N ARG A 183 -37.60 10.92 3.36
CA ARG A 183 -37.95 9.48 3.41
C ARG A 183 -37.38 8.79 4.65
N TYR A 184 -36.11 9.08 5.00
CA TYR A 184 -35.51 8.57 6.22
C TYR A 184 -36.32 8.96 7.46
N ARG A 185 -36.72 10.27 7.55
CA ARG A 185 -37.52 10.79 8.66
C ARG A 185 -38.88 10.10 8.77
N GLN A 186 -39.54 9.82 7.64
CA GLN A 186 -40.83 9.10 7.62
C GLN A 186 -40.71 7.68 8.18
N ASP A 187 -39.62 6.97 7.85
CA ASP A 187 -39.45 5.59 8.23
C ASP A 187 -38.87 5.42 9.67
N PHE A 188 -38.08 6.38 10.15
CA PHE A 188 -37.29 6.24 11.39
C PHE A 188 -37.44 7.38 12.40
N GLY A 189 -38.08 8.48 12.06
CA GLY A 189 -38.19 9.68 12.90
C GLY A 189 -36.98 10.61 12.78
N ASP A 190 -36.91 11.62 13.63
CA ASP A 190 -35.88 12.66 13.66
C ASP A 190 -35.12 12.76 14.99
N GLU A 191 -35.35 11.84 15.91
CA GLU A 191 -34.67 11.82 17.20
C GLU A 191 -33.22 11.31 17.10
N ASP A 192 -32.89 10.56 16.03
CA ASP A 192 -31.56 10.01 15.79
C ASP A 192 -30.53 11.14 15.58
N PRO A 193 -29.42 11.20 16.36
CA PRO A 193 -28.35 12.16 16.14
C PRO A 193 -27.81 12.15 14.69
N GLN A 194 -27.76 10.98 14.06
CA GLN A 194 -27.33 10.84 12.66
C GLN A 194 -28.26 11.60 11.69
N TRP A 195 -29.55 11.58 11.94
CA TRP A 195 -30.50 12.38 11.15
C TRP A 195 -30.21 13.87 11.27
N ARG A 196 -29.99 14.37 12.50
CA ARG A 196 -29.66 15.78 12.75
C ARG A 196 -28.41 16.24 12.04
N TRP A 197 -27.35 15.42 12.08
CA TRP A 197 -26.09 15.74 11.38
C TRP A 197 -26.25 15.73 9.86
N LEU A 198 -26.95 14.73 9.29
CA LEU A 198 -27.24 14.69 7.85
C LEU A 198 -28.11 15.86 7.43
N SER A 199 -29.15 16.22 8.22
CA SER A 199 -30.00 17.40 7.98
C SER A 199 -29.18 18.68 7.98
N ALA A 200 -28.33 18.88 8.96
CA ALA A 200 -27.44 20.03 9.03
C ALA A 200 -26.52 20.12 7.81
N ARG A 201 -25.96 18.99 7.34
CA ARG A 201 -25.11 18.95 6.13
C ARG A 201 -25.91 19.30 4.87
N VAL A 202 -27.12 18.77 4.71
CA VAL A 202 -28.02 19.15 3.60
C VAL A 202 -28.30 20.63 3.63
N MET A 203 -28.64 21.22 4.80
CA MET A 203 -28.87 22.64 4.97
C MET A 203 -27.62 23.47 4.64
N LEU A 204 -26.44 23.05 5.13
CA LEU A 204 -25.18 23.74 4.86
C LEU A 204 -24.83 23.76 3.37
N GLN A 205 -24.94 22.63 2.70
CA GLN A 205 -24.66 22.56 1.25
C GLN A 205 -25.74 23.30 0.44
N GLY A 206 -26.99 23.29 0.89
CA GLY A 206 -28.11 24.01 0.28
C GLY A 206 -28.13 25.50 0.56
N GLY A 207 -27.16 26.07 1.30
CA GLY A 207 -27.10 27.52 1.58
C GLY A 207 -27.93 27.99 2.78
N HIS A 208 -28.54 27.07 3.54
CA HIS A 208 -29.40 27.39 4.70
C HIS A 208 -28.65 27.28 6.03
N ALA A 209 -27.51 27.97 6.15
CA ALA A 209 -26.63 27.89 7.31
C ALA A 209 -27.29 28.25 8.64
N ASP A 210 -28.15 29.31 8.66
CA ASP A 210 -28.88 29.70 9.86
C ASP A 210 -29.81 28.60 10.39
N SER A 211 -30.45 27.86 9.49
CA SER A 211 -31.29 26.73 9.86
C SER A 211 -30.49 25.59 10.46
N ALA A 212 -29.28 25.33 9.94
CA ALA A 212 -28.37 24.34 10.51
C ALA A 212 -27.89 24.73 11.92
N VAL A 213 -27.62 26.03 12.17
CA VAL A 213 -27.26 26.52 13.52
C VAL A 213 -28.39 26.24 14.50
N ARG A 214 -29.65 26.60 14.13
CA ARG A 214 -30.82 26.35 15.01
C ARG A 214 -31.04 24.88 15.29
N LEU A 215 -30.90 24.01 14.26
CA LEU A 215 -31.09 22.57 14.40
C LEU A 215 -30.08 21.96 15.38
N LEU A 216 -28.83 22.46 15.37
CA LEU A 216 -27.73 21.93 16.17
C LEU A 216 -27.50 22.69 17.49
N GLN A 217 -28.39 23.62 17.87
CA GLN A 217 -28.16 24.49 19.03
C GLN A 217 -27.91 23.73 20.33
N GLN A 218 -28.59 22.61 20.53
CA GLN A 218 -28.50 21.78 21.72
C GLN A 218 -27.64 20.53 21.52
N ASP A 219 -27.01 20.38 20.33
CA ASP A 219 -26.16 19.21 20.06
C ASP A 219 -24.75 19.45 20.58
N GLU A 220 -24.44 18.82 21.72
CA GLU A 220 -23.15 18.93 22.41
C GLU A 220 -22.15 17.84 22.00
N THR A 221 -22.51 16.98 21.04
CA THR A 221 -21.58 15.99 20.50
C THR A 221 -20.45 16.68 19.71
N PRO A 222 -19.24 16.09 19.64
CA PRO A 222 -18.14 16.67 18.87
C PRO A 222 -18.50 16.93 17.40
N GLN A 223 -19.23 16.01 16.76
CA GLN A 223 -19.70 16.15 15.39
C GLN A 223 -20.75 17.27 15.25
N GLY A 224 -21.71 17.34 16.19
CA GLY A 224 -22.71 18.40 16.22
C GLY A 224 -22.08 19.78 16.42
N ARG A 225 -21.11 19.91 17.33
CA ARG A 225 -20.34 21.14 17.54
C ARG A 225 -19.57 21.56 16.29
N PHE A 226 -18.89 20.61 15.64
CA PHE A 226 -18.16 20.90 14.40
C PHE A 226 -19.10 21.47 13.32
N LEU A 227 -20.22 20.79 13.05
CA LEU A 227 -21.21 21.24 12.06
C LEU A 227 -21.84 22.57 12.45
N ARG A 228 -22.15 22.77 13.73
CA ARG A 228 -22.70 24.03 14.25
C ARG A 228 -21.75 25.21 14.04
N TYR A 229 -20.45 25.04 14.39
CA TYR A 229 -19.46 26.12 14.21
C TYR A 229 -19.20 26.40 12.74
N ALA A 230 -19.16 25.36 11.88
CA ALA A 230 -19.07 25.55 10.44
C ALA A 230 -20.28 26.30 9.87
N ALA A 231 -21.47 26.02 10.40
CA ALA A 231 -22.70 26.73 10.04
C ALA A 231 -22.68 28.19 10.52
N GLN A 232 -22.27 28.47 11.76
CA GLN A 232 -22.10 29.82 12.30
C GLN A 232 -21.13 30.65 11.47
N LEU A 233 -19.98 30.08 11.11
CA LEU A 233 -18.97 30.76 10.28
C LEU A 233 -19.52 31.13 8.89
N LYS A 234 -20.41 30.30 8.33
CA LYS A 234 -21.03 30.54 7.02
C LYS A 234 -22.21 31.51 7.13
N ALA A 235 -23.00 31.45 8.19
CA ALA A 235 -24.16 32.29 8.43
C ALA A 235 -23.76 33.73 8.82
N VAL A 236 -22.78 33.87 9.73
CA VAL A 236 -22.36 35.15 10.30
C VAL A 236 -20.83 35.28 10.24
N PRO A 237 -20.24 35.65 9.07
CA PRO A 237 -18.80 35.78 8.91
C PRO A 237 -18.12 36.74 9.91
N GLN A 238 -18.83 37.70 10.46
CA GLN A 238 -18.37 38.67 11.46
C GLN A 238 -17.97 37.99 12.79
N GLN A 239 -18.53 36.82 13.08
CA GLN A 239 -18.20 36.01 14.26
C GLN A 239 -16.98 35.09 14.06
N ALA A 240 -16.20 35.28 12.98
CA ALA A 240 -15.07 34.42 12.67
C ALA A 240 -14.07 34.28 13.82
N ALA A 241 -13.73 35.37 14.52
CA ALA A 241 -12.81 35.33 15.66
C ALA A 241 -13.35 34.51 16.86
N GLU A 242 -14.69 34.54 17.08
CA GLU A 242 -15.33 33.72 18.12
C GLU A 242 -15.31 32.24 17.72
N VAL A 243 -15.67 31.92 16.47
CA VAL A 243 -15.63 30.55 15.95
C VAL A 243 -14.22 30.01 15.97
N GLU A 244 -13.18 30.82 15.63
CA GLU A 244 -11.77 30.44 15.77
C GLU A 244 -11.47 29.97 17.20
N LYS A 245 -11.83 30.79 18.20
CA LYS A 245 -11.59 30.47 19.61
C LYS A 245 -12.27 29.16 20.04
N LEU A 246 -13.54 28.97 19.65
CA LEU A 246 -14.31 27.77 19.95
C LEU A 246 -13.70 26.53 19.28
N ALA A 247 -13.34 26.62 18.00
CA ALA A 247 -12.73 25.53 17.26
C ALA A 247 -11.36 25.12 17.85
N LEU A 248 -10.54 26.09 18.26
CA LEU A 248 -9.25 25.83 18.93
C LEU A 248 -9.45 25.10 20.26
N GLY A 249 -10.47 25.49 21.05
CA GLY A 249 -10.82 24.80 22.28
C GLY A 249 -11.15 23.33 22.04
N GLN A 250 -11.94 23.05 21.01
CA GLN A 250 -12.31 21.68 20.64
C GLN A 250 -11.14 20.90 20.03
N ALA A 251 -10.28 21.53 19.21
CA ALA A 251 -9.11 20.87 18.63
C ALA A 251 -8.13 20.34 19.68
N ARG A 252 -7.98 21.06 20.81
CA ARG A 252 -7.13 20.66 21.93
C ARG A 252 -7.71 19.50 22.74
N GLN A 253 -9.02 19.33 22.74
CA GLN A 253 -9.74 18.34 23.55
C GLN A 253 -10.26 17.17 22.70
N ALA A 254 -10.03 17.17 21.39
CA ALA A 254 -10.56 16.16 20.48
C ALA A 254 -10.07 14.76 20.82
N ALA A 255 -10.99 13.81 20.94
CA ALA A 255 -10.71 12.42 21.31
C ALA A 255 -10.02 11.64 20.19
N THR A 256 -10.11 12.08 18.94
CA THR A 256 -9.50 11.41 17.79
C THR A 256 -8.73 12.41 16.92
N PRO A 257 -7.64 11.96 16.27
CA PRO A 257 -6.88 12.81 15.36
C PRO A 257 -7.70 13.35 14.19
N GLN A 258 -8.73 12.61 13.74
CA GLN A 258 -9.61 13.03 12.65
C GLN A 258 -10.48 14.22 13.06
N LEU A 259 -11.09 14.18 14.24
CA LEU A 259 -11.83 15.31 14.80
C LEU A 259 -10.90 16.49 15.09
N GLN A 260 -9.70 16.22 15.59
CA GLN A 260 -8.69 17.23 15.80
C GLN A 260 -8.35 17.97 14.51
N SER A 261 -8.12 17.24 13.42
CA SER A 261 -7.88 17.80 12.08
C SER A 261 -9.06 18.67 11.61
N ALA A 262 -10.28 18.19 11.73
CA ALA A 262 -11.48 18.94 11.34
C ALA A 262 -11.60 20.27 12.08
N PHE A 263 -11.38 20.30 13.40
CA PHE A 263 -11.41 21.54 14.19
C PHE A 263 -10.23 22.47 13.89
N TRP A 264 -9.01 21.96 13.63
CA TRP A 264 -7.91 22.78 13.15
C TRP A 264 -8.22 23.41 11.80
N GLY A 265 -8.78 22.65 10.86
CA GLY A 265 -9.20 23.15 9.56
C GLY A 265 -10.28 24.22 9.66
N LEU A 266 -11.24 24.06 10.57
CA LEU A 266 -12.28 25.04 10.83
C LEU A 266 -11.69 26.33 11.46
N ALA A 267 -10.75 26.19 12.40
CA ALA A 267 -10.02 27.33 12.98
C ALA A 267 -9.20 28.06 11.89
N ALA A 268 -8.57 27.32 10.98
CA ALA A 268 -7.84 27.92 9.85
C ALA A 268 -8.76 28.75 8.95
N ARG A 269 -9.94 28.22 8.61
CA ARG A 269 -10.93 28.95 7.81
C ARG A 269 -11.44 30.20 8.52
N ALA A 270 -11.71 30.09 9.82
CA ALA A 270 -12.14 31.22 10.64
C ALA A 270 -11.04 32.30 10.74
N ALA A 271 -9.80 31.92 10.97
CA ALA A 271 -8.66 32.84 10.99
C ALA A 271 -8.47 33.55 9.64
N GLY A 272 -8.64 32.83 8.51
CA GLY A 272 -8.60 33.43 7.18
C GLY A 272 -9.69 34.47 6.96
N GLN A 273 -10.92 34.18 7.37
CA GLN A 273 -12.04 35.15 7.31
C GLN A 273 -11.87 36.37 8.25
N ALA A 274 -11.21 36.14 9.39
CA ALA A 274 -10.87 37.22 10.32
C ALA A 274 -9.64 38.06 9.87
N GLY A 275 -9.06 37.78 8.69
CA GLY A 275 -7.90 38.49 8.16
C GLY A 275 -6.61 38.19 8.91
N GLN A 276 -6.46 37.01 9.49
CA GLN A 276 -5.30 36.54 10.27
C GLN A 276 -4.49 35.48 9.48
N PRO A 277 -3.81 35.83 8.38
CA PRO A 277 -3.21 34.84 7.46
C PRO A 277 -2.11 34.00 8.12
N ARG A 278 -1.37 34.55 9.08
CA ARG A 278 -0.35 33.81 9.82
C ARG A 278 -0.97 32.65 10.62
N ARG A 279 -2.05 32.91 11.35
CA ARG A 279 -2.78 31.87 12.10
C ARG A 279 -3.45 30.86 11.17
N GLN A 280 -4.00 31.33 10.05
CA GLN A 280 -4.58 30.46 9.03
C GLN A 280 -3.56 29.40 8.57
N ILE A 281 -2.35 29.82 8.23
CA ILE A 281 -1.25 28.93 7.80
C ILE A 281 -0.90 27.94 8.91
N GLU A 282 -0.65 28.41 10.14
CA GLU A 282 -0.30 27.54 11.27
C GLU A 282 -1.37 26.46 11.54
N TYR A 283 -2.62 26.81 11.39
CA TYR A 283 -3.72 25.85 11.62
C TYR A 283 -3.92 24.90 10.44
N LEU A 284 -3.69 25.34 9.19
CA LEU A 284 -3.69 24.47 8.02
C LEU A 284 -2.56 23.43 8.11
N GLU A 285 -1.33 23.84 8.47
CA GLU A 285 -0.21 22.93 8.68
C GLU A 285 -0.58 21.83 9.71
N LYS A 286 -1.15 22.22 10.86
CA LYS A 286 -1.61 21.28 11.89
C LYS A 286 -2.74 20.37 11.42
N ALA A 287 -3.72 20.90 10.69
CA ALA A 287 -4.84 20.12 10.18
C ALA A 287 -4.37 19.09 9.14
N LEU A 288 -3.52 19.52 8.18
CA LEU A 288 -3.01 18.67 7.12
C LEU A 288 -2.03 17.60 7.59
N ALA A 289 -1.36 17.82 8.72
CA ALA A 289 -0.48 16.84 9.35
C ALA A 289 -1.23 15.65 9.99
N LEU A 290 -2.56 15.77 10.22
CA LEU A 290 -3.40 14.77 10.87
C LEU A 290 -4.25 13.98 9.83
N PRO A 291 -4.73 12.77 10.16
CA PRO A 291 -5.68 12.06 9.29
C PRO A 291 -7.00 12.80 9.19
N PHE A 292 -7.68 12.70 8.03
CA PHE A 292 -9.00 13.29 7.81
C PHE A 292 -10.12 12.30 8.05
N ASP A 293 -11.27 12.82 8.50
CA ASP A 293 -12.57 12.20 8.27
C ASP A 293 -13.20 12.90 7.05
N GLN A 294 -13.01 12.32 5.87
CA GLN A 294 -13.54 12.87 4.62
C GLN A 294 -15.06 13.01 4.67
N GLU A 295 -15.74 12.09 5.33
CA GLU A 295 -17.19 12.16 5.45
C GLU A 295 -17.63 13.37 6.28
N LEU A 296 -16.94 13.64 7.38
CA LEU A 296 -17.27 14.78 8.25
C LEU A 296 -17.05 16.12 7.56
N ILE A 297 -15.93 16.26 6.85
CA ILE A 297 -15.54 17.56 6.26
C ILE A 297 -16.12 17.81 4.87
N HIS A 298 -16.44 16.77 4.08
CA HIS A 298 -16.88 16.92 2.69
C HIS A 298 -18.14 17.79 2.57
N GLY A 299 -18.07 18.82 1.71
CA GLY A 299 -19.15 19.79 1.48
C GLY A 299 -19.44 20.75 2.64
N VAL A 300 -18.71 20.62 3.75
CA VAL A 300 -18.80 21.50 4.94
C VAL A 300 -17.56 22.39 5.04
N LEU A 301 -16.39 21.79 4.93
CA LEU A 301 -15.10 22.45 5.04
C LEU A 301 -14.21 21.98 3.90
N ALA A 302 -13.71 22.91 3.11
CA ALA A 302 -12.58 22.62 2.24
C ALA A 302 -11.33 22.51 3.12
N LEU A 303 -10.59 21.41 2.98
CA LEU A 303 -9.34 21.17 3.68
C LEU A 303 -8.46 20.29 2.79
N ASP A 304 -7.58 20.94 2.04
CA ASP A 304 -6.67 20.31 1.09
C ASP A 304 -5.30 21.01 1.05
N ALA A 305 -4.35 20.39 0.37
CA ALA A 305 -3.00 20.90 0.24
C ALA A 305 -2.93 22.22 -0.55
N ASP A 306 -3.81 22.40 -1.54
CA ASP A 306 -3.84 23.60 -2.37
C ASP A 306 -4.14 24.84 -1.54
N GLN A 307 -5.01 24.73 -0.54
CA GLN A 307 -5.29 25.84 0.38
C GLN A 307 -4.06 26.29 1.16
N LEU A 308 -3.21 25.37 1.56
CA LEU A 308 -1.98 25.73 2.26
C LEU A 308 -0.98 26.38 1.30
N TRP A 309 -0.83 25.81 0.08
CA TRP A 309 -0.01 26.45 -0.96
C TRP A 309 -0.51 27.86 -1.28
N ASP A 310 -1.79 28.04 -1.52
CA ASP A 310 -2.40 29.35 -1.78
C ASP A 310 -2.17 30.34 -0.62
N ALA A 311 -2.33 29.88 0.63
CA ALA A 311 -2.11 30.72 1.80
C ALA A 311 -0.63 31.14 1.94
N TRP A 312 0.32 30.23 1.72
CA TRP A 312 1.75 30.55 1.69
C TRP A 312 2.07 31.56 0.59
N LEU A 313 1.62 31.30 -0.64
CA LEU A 313 1.90 32.16 -1.80
C LEU A 313 1.28 33.56 -1.64
N GLN A 314 0.05 33.65 -1.13
CA GLN A 314 -0.61 34.94 -0.86
C GLN A 314 0.13 35.72 0.24
N GLN A 315 0.47 35.05 1.33
CA GLN A 315 1.21 35.69 2.43
C GLN A 315 2.62 36.08 1.99
N GLY A 316 3.31 35.24 1.22
CA GLY A 316 4.63 35.55 0.70
C GLY A 316 4.64 36.79 -0.19
N LYS A 317 3.64 36.93 -1.07
CA LYS A 317 3.48 38.13 -1.91
C LYS A 317 3.26 39.42 -1.10
N ARG A 318 2.80 39.33 0.14
CA ARG A 318 2.60 40.48 1.04
C ARG A 318 3.87 40.87 1.79
N ILE A 319 4.70 39.89 2.17
CA ILE A 319 5.88 40.09 3.03
C ILE A 319 7.21 40.19 2.25
N GLY A 320 7.24 39.75 1.00
CA GLY A 320 8.40 39.75 0.13
C GLY A 320 8.43 40.96 -0.81
N ASN A 321 9.61 41.24 -1.38
CA ASN A 321 9.78 42.32 -2.37
C ASN A 321 9.33 41.85 -3.76
N ARG A 322 8.11 42.24 -4.14
CA ARG A 322 7.49 41.82 -5.40
C ARG A 322 8.16 42.39 -6.64
N GLU A 323 8.64 43.62 -6.57
CA GLU A 323 9.30 44.28 -7.71
C GLU A 323 10.62 43.61 -8.05
N GLN A 324 11.44 43.29 -7.07
CA GLN A 324 12.68 42.57 -7.25
C GLN A 324 12.49 41.15 -7.75
N LYS A 325 11.40 40.48 -7.33
CA LYS A 325 11.05 39.19 -7.87
C LYS A 325 10.74 39.22 -9.37
N LEU A 326 10.01 40.25 -9.83
CA LEU A 326 9.76 40.49 -11.24
C LEU A 326 11.03 40.77 -12.06
N LEU A 327 12.06 41.30 -11.42
CA LEU A 327 13.39 41.56 -12.00
C LEU A 327 14.30 40.32 -11.96
N GLY A 328 13.82 39.16 -11.47
CA GLY A 328 14.61 37.94 -11.37
C GLY A 328 15.58 37.87 -10.20
N SER A 329 15.50 38.77 -9.25
CA SER A 329 16.34 38.77 -8.04
C SER A 329 15.75 37.81 -6.99
N ASP A 330 16.18 36.56 -7.02
CA ASP A 330 15.77 35.57 -5.99
C ASP A 330 16.48 35.79 -4.66
N GLU A 331 17.65 36.43 -4.67
CA GLU A 331 18.48 36.63 -3.48
C GLU A 331 17.78 37.50 -2.44
N ASP A 332 17.03 38.52 -2.87
CA ASP A 332 16.20 39.36 -2.00
C ASP A 332 15.06 38.63 -1.29
N TRP A 333 14.78 37.41 -1.71
CA TRP A 333 13.83 36.50 -1.07
C TRP A 333 14.55 35.39 -0.28
N TYR A 334 15.69 34.94 -0.82
CA TYR A 334 16.43 33.83 -0.27
C TYR A 334 17.13 34.20 1.04
N PHE A 335 17.85 35.36 1.08
CA PHE A 335 18.52 35.83 2.30
C PHE A 335 17.53 36.06 3.45
N PRO A 336 16.44 36.81 3.29
CA PRO A 336 15.45 36.96 4.35
C PRO A 336 14.80 35.62 4.76
N ALA A 337 14.65 34.67 3.84
CA ALA A 337 14.13 33.33 4.17
C ALA A 337 15.09 32.54 5.05
N THR A 338 16.38 32.52 4.70
CA THR A 338 17.41 31.82 5.49
C THR A 338 17.63 32.48 6.86
N GLU A 339 17.64 33.80 6.95
CA GLU A 339 17.73 34.53 8.22
C GLU A 339 16.51 34.24 9.14
N ALA A 340 15.36 34.00 8.57
CA ALA A 340 14.13 33.73 9.30
C ALA A 340 14.03 32.29 9.83
N ILE A 341 14.88 31.36 9.39
CA ILE A 341 14.76 29.93 9.76
C ILE A 341 14.66 29.74 11.29
N GLU A 342 15.57 30.36 12.03
CA GLU A 342 15.61 30.24 13.49
C GLU A 342 14.68 31.24 14.20
N LYS A 343 14.58 32.49 13.66
CA LYS A 343 13.87 33.58 14.31
C LYS A 343 12.36 33.56 14.11
N ASP A 344 11.92 33.20 12.93
CA ASP A 344 10.51 33.13 12.50
C ASP A 344 10.31 32.01 11.47
N PRO A 345 10.26 30.74 11.91
CA PRO A 345 10.18 29.58 11.01
C PRO A 345 8.98 29.63 10.06
N LEU A 346 7.86 30.22 10.48
CA LEU A 346 6.68 30.37 9.61
C LEU A 346 6.98 31.32 8.44
N ARG A 347 7.62 32.46 8.71
CA ARG A 347 8.03 33.42 7.67
C ARG A 347 8.98 32.77 6.69
N ALA A 348 9.94 31.99 7.17
CA ALA A 348 10.88 31.26 6.34
C ALA A 348 10.15 30.27 5.41
N ARG A 349 9.24 29.42 5.94
CA ARG A 349 8.44 28.50 5.11
C ARG A 349 7.64 29.22 4.04
N VAL A 350 7.01 30.35 4.38
CA VAL A 350 6.25 31.18 3.43
C VAL A 350 7.13 31.70 2.29
N LEU A 351 8.32 32.20 2.60
CA LEU A 351 9.26 32.72 1.59
C LEU A 351 9.84 31.60 0.72
N PHE A 352 10.22 30.47 1.32
CA PHE A 352 10.67 29.28 0.56
C PHE A 352 9.56 28.68 -0.30
N ALA A 353 8.29 28.69 0.13
CA ALA A 353 7.17 28.26 -0.70
C ALA A 353 6.99 29.16 -1.94
N VAL A 354 7.24 30.46 -1.85
CA VAL A 354 7.25 31.33 -3.03
C VAL A 354 8.43 31.05 -3.95
N LEU A 355 9.61 30.85 -3.39
CA LEU A 355 10.82 30.53 -4.18
C LEU A 355 10.74 29.16 -4.85
N SER A 356 10.09 28.18 -4.21
CA SER A 356 9.90 26.85 -4.78
C SER A 356 8.98 26.86 -6.01
N GLU A 357 7.99 27.74 -6.04
CA GLU A 357 7.06 27.87 -7.17
C GLU A 357 7.57 28.84 -8.25
N TYR A 358 8.15 29.98 -7.82
CA TYR A 358 8.50 31.10 -8.70
C TYR A 358 9.98 31.42 -8.79
N GLY A 359 10.88 30.57 -8.31
CA GLY A 359 12.34 30.74 -8.45
C GLY A 359 12.76 30.88 -9.91
N SER A 360 13.78 31.68 -10.18
CA SER A 360 14.20 32.07 -11.53
C SER A 360 14.73 30.88 -12.38
N ASP A 361 15.32 29.88 -11.72
CA ASP A 361 15.84 28.67 -12.36
C ASP A 361 15.52 27.40 -11.55
N ASP A 362 15.69 26.24 -12.19
CA ASP A 362 15.38 24.92 -11.59
C ASP A 362 16.22 24.61 -10.36
N ARG A 363 17.48 25.06 -10.33
CA ARG A 363 18.38 24.84 -9.19
C ARG A 363 17.90 25.59 -7.97
N ARG A 364 17.51 26.87 -8.13
CA ARG A 364 16.98 27.69 -7.04
C ARG A 364 15.65 27.19 -6.53
N ARG A 365 14.75 26.75 -7.46
CA ARG A 365 13.50 26.10 -7.07
C ARG A 365 13.74 24.82 -6.27
N SER A 366 14.65 23.96 -6.75
CA SER A 366 15.00 22.72 -6.02
C SER A 366 15.55 22.99 -4.63
N LEU A 367 16.46 23.95 -4.50
CA LEU A 367 17.02 24.33 -3.21
C LEU A 367 15.95 24.90 -2.26
N ALA A 368 15.02 25.70 -2.77
CA ALA A 368 13.92 26.22 -1.97
C ALA A 368 12.98 25.09 -1.47
N HIS A 369 12.73 24.07 -2.29
CA HIS A 369 12.00 22.88 -1.87
C HIS A 369 12.74 22.12 -0.76
N GLU A 370 14.06 21.96 -0.86
CA GLU A 370 14.87 21.30 0.18
C GLU A 370 14.75 22.01 1.52
N TYR A 371 14.90 23.33 1.54
CA TYR A 371 14.73 24.12 2.76
C TYR A 371 13.31 24.02 3.31
N LEU A 372 12.30 24.17 2.45
CA LEU A 372 10.90 24.07 2.87
C LEU A 372 10.61 22.73 3.51
N VAL A 373 10.99 21.63 2.86
CA VAL A 373 10.76 20.27 3.37
C VAL A 373 11.57 20.02 4.63
N GLY A 374 12.85 20.45 4.68
CA GLY A 374 13.66 20.35 5.90
C GLY A 374 12.99 21.03 7.10
N MET A 375 12.42 22.22 6.90
CA MET A 375 11.68 22.91 7.97
C MET A 375 10.35 22.27 8.34
N LEU A 376 9.67 21.60 7.38
CA LEU A 376 8.45 20.85 7.67
C LEU A 376 8.73 19.58 8.45
N ASP A 377 9.93 18.98 8.35
CA ASP A 377 10.32 17.78 9.09
C ASP A 377 10.29 17.96 10.60
N ASP A 378 10.50 19.17 11.07
CA ASP A 378 10.43 19.51 12.50
C ASP A 378 8.99 19.55 13.03
N LEU A 379 7.97 19.49 12.14
CA LEU A 379 6.58 19.55 12.55
C LEU A 379 6.02 18.16 12.89
N PRO A 380 5.16 18.06 13.93
CA PRO A 380 4.43 16.83 14.21
C PRO A 380 3.59 16.38 13.00
N GLY A 381 3.78 15.13 12.54
CA GLY A 381 3.07 14.60 11.39
C GLY A 381 3.64 15.02 10.02
N ALA A 382 4.89 15.48 9.99
CA ALA A 382 5.62 15.94 8.81
C ALA A 382 5.46 15.03 7.58
N LYS A 383 5.68 13.74 7.70
CA LYS A 383 5.54 12.78 6.59
C LYS A 383 4.20 12.94 5.88
N ARG A 384 3.09 12.97 6.63
CA ARG A 384 1.75 13.11 6.05
C ARG A 384 1.53 14.48 5.42
N LEU A 385 2.00 15.55 6.06
CA LEU A 385 1.91 16.90 5.54
C LEU A 385 2.65 17.05 4.21
N ILE A 386 3.91 16.61 4.15
CA ILE A 386 4.75 16.66 2.95
C ILE A 386 4.13 15.83 1.83
N ARG A 387 3.70 14.61 2.14
CA ARG A 387 3.02 13.76 1.16
C ARG A 387 1.80 14.47 0.53
N ARG A 388 0.95 15.09 1.34
CA ARG A 388 -0.23 15.84 0.85
C ARG A 388 0.16 17.02 -0.01
N LEU A 389 1.15 17.80 0.42
CA LEU A 389 1.61 18.98 -0.30
C LEU A 389 2.10 18.63 -1.73
N TYR A 390 2.69 17.46 -1.92
CA TYR A 390 3.31 17.12 -3.20
C TYR A 390 2.55 16.05 -4.01
N LEU A 391 1.79 15.16 -3.38
CA LEU A 391 1.06 14.12 -4.11
C LEU A 391 -0.44 14.40 -4.27
N ASP A 392 -1.03 15.19 -3.35
CA ASP A 392 -2.47 15.47 -3.37
C ASP A 392 -2.76 16.91 -3.87
N SER A 393 -1.74 17.71 -4.17
CA SER A 393 -1.87 19.09 -4.64
C SER A 393 -1.92 19.16 -6.16
N ARG A 394 -2.77 20.05 -6.68
CA ARG A 394 -2.82 20.39 -8.11
C ARG A 394 -1.59 21.13 -8.60
N HIS A 395 -0.84 21.80 -7.72
CA HIS A 395 0.43 22.46 -8.05
C HIS A 395 1.45 21.48 -8.64
N PHE A 396 1.42 20.21 -8.20
CA PHE A 396 2.34 19.15 -8.62
C PHE A 396 1.61 17.93 -9.21
N ALA A 397 0.50 18.16 -9.92
CA ALA A 397 -0.24 17.11 -10.61
C ALA A 397 0.64 16.32 -11.61
N ASP A 398 1.62 17.02 -12.21
CA ASP A 398 2.66 16.41 -13.03
C ASP A 398 3.90 16.12 -12.16
N VAL A 399 4.20 14.83 -12.00
CA VAL A 399 5.33 14.35 -11.21
C VAL A 399 6.69 14.85 -11.74
N ASP A 400 6.79 15.12 -13.05
CA ASP A 400 8.03 15.61 -13.67
C ASP A 400 8.37 17.05 -13.25
N ARG A 401 7.39 17.79 -12.73
CA ARG A 401 7.61 19.11 -12.14
C ARG A 401 8.20 19.05 -10.73
N LEU A 402 8.16 17.88 -10.08
CA LEU A 402 8.76 17.69 -8.76
C LEU A 402 10.28 17.61 -8.86
N PRO A 403 11.04 18.40 -8.07
CA PRO A 403 12.48 18.25 -8.00
C PRO A 403 12.88 16.83 -7.61
N PRO A 404 13.99 16.31 -8.16
CA PRO A 404 14.47 14.95 -7.85
C PRO A 404 14.58 14.66 -6.36
N VAL A 405 15.05 15.61 -5.56
CA VAL A 405 15.21 15.46 -4.10
C VAL A 405 13.89 15.16 -3.40
N ILE A 406 12.82 15.82 -3.81
CA ILE A 406 11.47 15.58 -3.27
C ILE A 406 10.96 14.23 -3.73
N ARG A 407 11.16 13.88 -5.02
CA ARG A 407 10.76 12.59 -5.56
C ARG A 407 11.44 11.43 -4.83
N TYR A 408 12.74 11.49 -4.55
CA TYR A 408 13.46 10.45 -3.81
C TYR A 408 12.84 10.21 -2.43
N ARG A 409 12.55 11.27 -1.71
CA ARG A 409 11.91 11.18 -0.41
C ARG A 409 10.53 10.53 -0.47
N LEU A 410 9.69 10.97 -1.40
CA LEU A 410 8.35 10.42 -1.59
C LEU A 410 8.38 8.95 -2.06
N ILE A 411 9.42 8.56 -2.82
CA ILE A 411 9.66 7.15 -3.21
C ILE A 411 9.88 6.30 -1.97
N ASP A 412 10.73 6.74 -1.04
CA ASP A 412 11.00 5.98 0.18
C ASP A 412 9.73 5.81 1.03
N GLU A 413 8.95 6.87 1.20
CA GLU A 413 7.67 6.82 1.92
C GLU A 413 6.64 5.92 1.23
N ALA A 414 6.54 5.98 -0.10
CA ALA A 414 5.63 5.13 -0.88
C ALA A 414 6.01 3.64 -0.77
N LEU A 415 7.31 3.32 -0.78
CA LEU A 415 7.78 1.95 -0.61
C LEU A 415 7.58 1.43 0.82
N GLU A 416 7.80 2.27 1.84
CA GLU A 416 7.47 1.93 3.23
C GLU A 416 5.97 1.63 3.41
N ALA A 417 5.11 2.39 2.72
CA ALA A 417 3.67 2.19 2.71
C ALA A 417 3.20 1.01 1.83
N GLY A 418 4.08 0.40 1.04
CA GLY A 418 3.74 -0.67 0.08
C GLY A 418 3.02 -0.17 -1.18
N GLU A 419 3.08 1.12 -1.48
CA GLU A 419 2.42 1.76 -2.62
C GLU A 419 3.29 1.73 -3.88
N LEU A 420 3.48 0.53 -4.43
CA LEU A 420 4.39 0.31 -5.56
C LEU A 420 4.06 1.15 -6.80
N ASN A 421 2.78 1.37 -7.10
CA ASN A 421 2.36 2.18 -8.26
C ASN A 421 2.76 3.67 -8.07
N THR A 422 2.62 4.21 -6.87
CA THR A 422 3.07 5.57 -6.54
C THR A 422 4.59 5.67 -6.66
N ALA A 423 5.32 4.70 -6.08
CA ALA A 423 6.78 4.65 -6.19
C ALA A 423 7.24 4.54 -7.66
N SER A 424 6.60 3.68 -8.47
CA SER A 424 6.90 3.53 -9.90
C SER A 424 6.73 4.84 -10.67
N ARG A 425 5.62 5.55 -10.44
CA ARG A 425 5.36 6.85 -11.08
C ARG A 425 6.40 7.91 -10.67
N LEU A 426 6.77 7.95 -9.39
CA LEU A 426 7.81 8.86 -8.89
C LEU A 426 9.22 8.53 -9.42
N MET A 427 9.49 7.27 -9.76
CA MET A 427 10.77 6.82 -10.32
C MET A 427 10.89 7.06 -11.83
N ASP A 428 9.78 7.32 -12.52
CA ASP A 428 9.82 7.56 -13.97
C ASP A 428 10.75 8.75 -14.28
N GLY A 429 11.67 8.57 -15.23
CA GLY A 429 12.65 9.60 -15.60
C GLY A 429 13.82 9.80 -14.62
N LEU A 430 13.82 9.25 -13.40
CA LEU A 430 14.94 9.35 -12.46
C LEU A 430 15.99 8.25 -12.71
N ALA A 431 16.90 8.49 -13.65
CA ALA A 431 17.98 7.54 -13.94
C ALA A 431 19.09 7.56 -12.88
N GLU A 432 19.43 8.74 -12.36
CA GLU A 432 20.49 8.90 -11.36
C GLU A 432 19.99 8.56 -9.94
N PRO A 433 20.86 8.06 -9.05
CA PRO A 433 20.52 7.85 -7.64
C PRO A 433 20.44 9.15 -6.86
N PRO A 434 19.83 9.14 -5.66
CA PRO A 434 20.03 10.22 -4.69
C PRO A 434 21.50 10.46 -4.40
N ALA A 435 21.87 11.68 -4.02
CA ALA A 435 23.26 12.02 -3.66
C ALA A 435 23.79 11.06 -2.58
N GLY A 436 24.97 10.49 -2.83
CA GLY A 436 25.63 9.55 -1.92
C GLY A 436 25.08 8.12 -1.94
N ALA A 437 24.05 7.82 -2.72
CA ALA A 437 23.53 6.46 -2.84
C ALA A 437 24.25 5.64 -3.93
N ASP A 438 24.33 4.33 -3.72
CA ASP A 438 24.90 3.38 -4.67
C ASP A 438 24.02 3.29 -5.95
N ARG A 439 24.63 3.58 -7.10
CA ARG A 439 23.96 3.54 -8.41
C ARG A 439 23.44 2.15 -8.77
N PHE A 440 24.20 1.11 -8.44
CA PHE A 440 23.78 -0.26 -8.70
C PHE A 440 22.54 -0.63 -7.88
N ALA A 441 22.56 -0.34 -6.59
CA ALA A 441 21.41 -0.56 -5.70
C ALA A 441 20.17 0.22 -6.15
N TRP A 442 20.35 1.46 -6.59
CA TRP A 442 19.27 2.30 -7.12
C TRP A 442 18.64 1.67 -8.37
N ASN A 443 19.46 1.25 -9.31
CA ASN A 443 18.99 0.62 -10.55
C ASN A 443 18.27 -0.71 -10.29
N LEU A 444 18.77 -1.55 -9.37
CA LEU A 444 18.06 -2.77 -8.95
C LEU A 444 16.70 -2.44 -8.32
N ARG A 445 16.64 -1.41 -7.48
CA ARG A 445 15.39 -0.94 -6.86
C ARG A 445 14.38 -0.48 -7.91
N ARG A 446 14.82 0.33 -8.90
CA ARG A 446 13.99 0.78 -10.03
C ARG A 446 13.49 -0.41 -10.86
N ALA A 447 14.38 -1.32 -11.22
CA ALA A 447 14.02 -2.52 -11.98
C ALA A 447 12.96 -3.35 -11.25
N ARG A 448 13.16 -3.58 -9.95
CA ARG A 448 12.24 -4.36 -9.12
C ARG A 448 10.86 -3.71 -9.02
N VAL A 449 10.81 -2.41 -8.77
CA VAL A 449 9.54 -1.66 -8.72
C VAL A 449 8.84 -1.70 -10.08
N ALA A 450 9.56 -1.52 -11.19
CA ALA A 450 9.00 -1.62 -12.53
C ALA A 450 8.41 -3.01 -12.81
N ILE A 451 9.13 -4.08 -12.46
CA ILE A 451 8.68 -5.47 -12.62
C ILE A 451 7.37 -5.71 -11.85
N PHE A 452 7.32 -5.35 -10.56
CA PHE A 452 6.14 -5.58 -9.72
C PHE A 452 4.94 -4.69 -10.05
N THR A 453 5.14 -3.59 -10.80
CA THR A 453 4.05 -2.71 -11.26
C THR A 453 3.60 -3.00 -12.70
N GLY A 454 4.05 -4.14 -13.27
CA GLY A 454 3.67 -4.58 -14.61
C GLY A 454 4.48 -3.96 -15.76
N LYS A 455 5.41 -3.05 -15.48
CA LYS A 455 6.36 -2.48 -16.47
C LYS A 455 7.55 -3.43 -16.67
N VAL A 456 7.27 -4.72 -16.95
CA VAL A 456 8.29 -5.78 -16.97
C VAL A 456 9.43 -5.48 -17.94
N ASP A 457 9.12 -5.03 -19.16
CA ASP A 457 10.14 -4.75 -20.17
C ASP A 457 11.06 -3.59 -19.76
N ALA A 458 10.54 -2.57 -19.07
CA ALA A 458 11.35 -1.47 -18.54
C ALA A 458 12.30 -1.99 -17.44
N GLY A 459 11.82 -2.84 -16.53
CA GLY A 459 12.65 -3.48 -15.51
C GLY A 459 13.75 -4.34 -16.11
N VAL A 460 13.41 -5.16 -17.09
CA VAL A 460 14.37 -6.00 -17.84
C VAL A 460 15.43 -5.17 -18.54
N LYS A 461 15.05 -4.04 -19.16
CA LYS A 461 16.00 -3.12 -19.80
C LYS A 461 17.01 -2.57 -18.80
N ILE A 462 16.56 -2.15 -17.63
CA ILE A 462 17.45 -1.66 -16.56
C ILE A 462 18.42 -2.77 -16.12
N LEU A 463 17.94 -4.00 -15.90
CA LEU A 463 18.79 -5.14 -15.51
C LEU A 463 19.81 -5.49 -16.59
N ALA A 464 19.40 -5.49 -17.86
CA ALA A 464 20.29 -5.73 -18.98
C ALA A 464 21.41 -4.67 -19.07
N GLN A 465 21.09 -3.41 -18.83
CA GLN A 465 22.09 -2.33 -18.76
C GLN A 465 23.09 -2.55 -17.61
N GLN A 466 22.64 -3.03 -16.45
CA GLN A 466 23.53 -3.38 -15.34
C GLN A 466 24.43 -4.58 -15.69
N LEU A 467 23.92 -5.53 -16.47
CA LEU A 467 24.71 -6.66 -16.97
C LEU A 467 25.75 -6.27 -18.02
N ALA A 468 25.46 -5.26 -18.82
CA ALA A 468 26.38 -4.76 -19.84
C ALA A 468 27.49 -3.85 -19.28
N ALA A 469 27.35 -3.35 -18.04
CA ALA A 469 28.38 -2.50 -17.41
C ALA A 469 29.72 -3.25 -17.23
N PRO A 470 30.88 -2.53 -17.26
CA PRO A 470 32.20 -3.13 -17.09
C PRO A 470 32.31 -3.94 -15.80
N GLU A 471 33.08 -5.03 -15.83
CA GLU A 471 33.26 -5.92 -14.67
C GLU A 471 33.97 -5.26 -13.49
N ALA A 472 34.79 -4.25 -13.75
CA ALA A 472 35.48 -3.47 -12.73
C ALA A 472 34.53 -2.78 -11.73
N ASP A 473 33.27 -2.52 -12.14
CA ASP A 473 32.25 -1.88 -11.32
C ASP A 473 31.41 -2.88 -10.51
N ARG A 474 31.73 -4.20 -10.58
CA ARG A 474 30.92 -5.25 -9.93
C ARG A 474 31.65 -5.88 -8.76
N GLU A 475 31.17 -5.61 -7.57
CA GLU A 475 31.51 -6.43 -6.43
C GLU A 475 30.81 -7.80 -6.56
N PRO A 476 31.46 -8.92 -6.17
CA PRO A 476 30.86 -10.28 -6.25
C PRO A 476 29.46 -10.38 -5.64
N LYS A 477 29.23 -9.67 -4.53
CA LYS A 477 27.91 -9.61 -3.87
C LYS A 477 26.81 -8.97 -4.74
N ASN A 478 27.16 -8.21 -5.76
CA ASN A 478 26.19 -7.56 -6.64
C ASN A 478 25.56 -8.56 -7.63
N THR A 479 26.26 -9.62 -7.98
CA THR A 479 25.70 -10.71 -8.80
C THR A 479 24.54 -11.39 -8.08
N ASP A 480 24.68 -11.71 -6.79
CA ASP A 480 23.59 -12.33 -6.00
C ASP A 480 22.38 -11.43 -5.87
N ARG A 481 22.61 -10.12 -5.65
CA ARG A 481 21.53 -9.12 -5.58
C ARG A 481 20.78 -8.98 -6.91
N LEU A 482 21.50 -9.04 -8.03
CA LEU A 482 20.91 -9.00 -9.37
C LEU A 482 20.09 -10.26 -9.65
N LEU A 483 20.65 -11.45 -9.35
CA LEU A 483 19.95 -12.73 -9.46
C LEU A 483 18.63 -12.71 -8.70
N GLN A 484 18.61 -12.11 -7.52
CA GLN A 484 17.40 -12.02 -6.71
C GLN A 484 16.28 -11.25 -7.41
N VAL A 485 16.60 -10.17 -8.16
CA VAL A 485 15.62 -9.44 -8.96
C VAL A 485 15.20 -10.20 -10.21
N VAL A 486 16.11 -11.00 -10.81
CA VAL A 486 15.73 -11.88 -11.94
C VAL A 486 14.78 -13.00 -11.49
N PHE A 487 14.91 -13.49 -10.25
CA PHE A 487 13.95 -14.45 -9.67
C PHE A 487 12.56 -13.85 -9.45
N ASP A 488 12.46 -12.55 -9.22
CA ASP A 488 11.17 -11.87 -9.16
C ASP A 488 10.40 -12.01 -10.50
N LEU A 489 11.09 -12.04 -11.65
CA LEU A 489 10.49 -12.30 -12.97
C LEU A 489 9.88 -13.71 -13.06
N GLN A 490 10.53 -14.72 -12.53
CA GLN A 490 9.97 -16.08 -12.50
C GLN A 490 8.71 -16.13 -11.63
N THR A 491 8.73 -15.46 -10.49
CA THR A 491 7.56 -15.36 -9.61
C THR A 491 6.35 -14.75 -10.31
N LEU A 492 6.57 -13.82 -11.24
CA LEU A 492 5.55 -13.19 -12.07
C LEU A 492 5.28 -13.92 -13.40
N GLN A 493 5.78 -15.15 -13.56
CA GLN A 493 5.64 -15.98 -14.75
C GLN A 493 6.27 -15.35 -16.02
N ALA A 494 7.18 -14.39 -15.86
CA ALA A 494 7.91 -13.75 -16.97
C ALA A 494 9.15 -14.58 -17.37
N HIS A 495 8.98 -15.87 -17.58
CA HIS A 495 10.05 -16.85 -17.78
C HIS A 495 10.93 -16.56 -19.02
N ARG A 496 10.36 -16.05 -20.11
CA ARG A 496 11.12 -15.68 -21.33
C ARG A 496 12.09 -14.54 -21.05
N GLN A 497 11.65 -13.55 -20.27
CA GLN A 497 12.47 -12.41 -19.88
C GLN A 497 13.57 -12.83 -18.89
N ALA A 498 13.23 -13.68 -17.93
CA ALA A 498 14.20 -14.24 -16.98
C ALA A 498 15.29 -15.02 -17.72
N LEU A 499 14.94 -15.87 -18.69
CA LEU A 499 15.91 -16.64 -19.48
C LEU A 499 16.90 -15.76 -20.24
N LYS A 500 16.46 -14.64 -20.84
CA LYS A 500 17.37 -13.71 -21.52
C LYS A 500 18.43 -13.15 -20.57
N LEU A 501 18.04 -12.79 -19.36
CA LEU A 501 18.96 -12.25 -18.35
C LEU A 501 19.87 -13.36 -17.77
N PHE A 502 19.35 -14.54 -17.52
CA PHE A 502 20.14 -15.69 -17.08
C PHE A 502 21.21 -16.08 -18.11
N THR A 503 20.83 -16.08 -19.41
CA THR A 503 21.80 -16.37 -20.48
C THR A 503 22.92 -15.33 -20.51
N ALA A 504 22.59 -14.05 -20.40
CA ALA A 504 23.59 -12.99 -20.34
C ALA A 504 24.48 -13.06 -19.09
N LEU A 505 23.98 -13.63 -18.00
CA LEU A 505 24.76 -13.89 -16.78
C LEU A 505 25.72 -15.07 -16.95
N LEU A 506 25.36 -16.12 -17.70
CA LEU A 506 26.24 -17.26 -17.95
C LEU A 506 27.54 -16.88 -18.67
N ASP A 507 27.51 -15.80 -19.46
CA ASP A 507 28.68 -15.29 -20.18
C ASP A 507 29.65 -14.52 -19.26
N LYS A 508 29.31 -14.36 -17.96
CA LYS A 508 30.11 -13.63 -16.98
C LYS A 508 30.93 -14.60 -16.13
N PRO A 509 32.06 -14.17 -15.55
CA PRO A 509 32.78 -14.94 -14.57
C PRO A 509 31.92 -15.15 -13.32
N LEU A 510 31.45 -16.36 -13.13
CA LEU A 510 30.63 -16.78 -12.00
C LEU A 510 31.37 -17.80 -11.17
N GLU A 511 31.21 -17.73 -9.85
CA GLU A 511 31.64 -18.79 -8.97
C GLU A 511 30.95 -20.12 -9.34
N PRO A 512 31.57 -21.27 -9.18
CA PRO A 512 30.99 -22.57 -9.55
C PRO A 512 29.60 -22.79 -8.94
N GLN A 513 29.38 -22.36 -7.70
CA GLN A 513 28.08 -22.45 -7.04
C GLN A 513 27.04 -21.56 -7.70
N GLN A 514 27.37 -20.30 -8.01
CA GLN A 514 26.47 -19.38 -8.69
C GLN A 514 26.08 -19.90 -10.08
N ARG A 515 27.04 -20.42 -10.83
CA ARG A 515 26.81 -21.05 -12.15
C ARG A 515 25.87 -22.24 -12.04
N ARG A 516 26.07 -23.09 -11.00
CA ARG A 516 25.23 -24.24 -10.70
C ARG A 516 23.78 -23.85 -10.42
N GLU A 517 23.58 -22.84 -9.57
CA GLU A 517 22.27 -22.27 -9.24
C GLU A 517 21.60 -21.65 -10.47
N LEU A 518 22.34 -20.89 -11.25
CA LEU A 518 21.85 -20.27 -12.47
C LEU A 518 21.29 -21.27 -13.48
N LEU A 519 22.02 -22.37 -13.73
CA LEU A 519 21.59 -23.44 -14.62
C LEU A 519 20.30 -24.10 -14.14
N PHE A 520 20.13 -24.26 -12.82
CA PHE A 520 18.92 -24.80 -12.23
C PHE A 520 17.71 -23.89 -12.49
N TRP A 521 17.83 -22.59 -12.23
CA TRP A 521 16.74 -21.64 -12.42
C TRP A 521 16.40 -21.37 -13.90
N MET A 522 17.40 -21.49 -14.78
CA MET A 522 17.15 -21.53 -16.23
C MET A 522 16.32 -22.74 -16.62
N ALA A 523 16.65 -23.91 -16.08
CA ALA A 523 15.90 -25.14 -16.31
C ALA A 523 14.44 -25.00 -15.83
N ASP A 524 14.22 -24.40 -14.66
CA ASP A 524 12.90 -24.14 -14.11
C ASP A 524 12.06 -23.24 -15.05
N SER A 525 12.67 -22.18 -15.59
CA SER A 525 12.00 -21.32 -16.58
C SER A 525 11.70 -22.06 -17.90
N LEU A 526 12.58 -22.93 -18.38
CA LEU A 526 12.35 -23.73 -19.58
C LEU A 526 11.22 -24.75 -19.35
N GLN A 527 11.19 -25.37 -18.19
CA GLN A 527 10.11 -26.29 -17.80
C GLN A 527 8.76 -25.58 -17.78
N ALA A 528 8.69 -24.38 -17.19
CA ALA A 528 7.47 -23.57 -17.18
C ALA A 528 7.00 -23.15 -18.60
N LEU A 529 7.94 -23.04 -19.55
CA LEU A 529 7.66 -22.77 -20.96
C LEU A 529 7.37 -24.03 -21.80
N GLY A 530 7.33 -25.22 -21.18
CA GLY A 530 7.08 -26.50 -21.88
C GLY A 530 8.26 -27.03 -22.68
N GLN A 531 9.47 -26.46 -22.49
CA GLN A 531 10.69 -26.91 -23.18
C GLN A 531 11.42 -27.98 -22.34
N TYR A 532 10.76 -29.11 -22.17
CA TYR A 532 11.11 -30.12 -21.17
C TYR A 532 12.46 -30.79 -21.40
N GLU A 533 12.84 -31.12 -22.65
CA GLU A 533 14.14 -31.73 -22.96
C GLU A 533 15.31 -30.80 -22.59
N GLN A 534 15.16 -29.49 -22.93
CA GLN A 534 16.18 -28.50 -22.58
C GLN A 534 16.25 -28.26 -21.07
N ALA A 535 15.08 -28.25 -20.41
CA ALA A 535 15.01 -28.14 -18.95
C ALA A 535 15.74 -29.32 -18.28
N ALA A 536 15.45 -30.55 -18.70
CA ALA A 536 16.11 -31.75 -18.18
C ALA A 536 17.64 -31.70 -18.35
N TYR A 537 18.08 -31.27 -19.53
CA TYR A 537 19.53 -31.11 -19.80
C TYR A 537 20.17 -30.09 -18.83
N LEU A 538 19.57 -28.92 -18.62
CA LEU A 538 20.15 -27.92 -17.73
C LEU A 538 20.07 -28.32 -16.25
N TYR A 539 19.03 -29.03 -15.82
CA TYR A 539 18.97 -29.59 -14.47
C TYR A 539 20.10 -30.61 -14.24
N LEU A 540 20.35 -31.52 -15.20
CA LEU A 540 21.44 -32.46 -15.11
C LEU A 540 22.81 -31.78 -15.12
N LYS A 541 22.97 -30.77 -15.97
CA LYS A 541 24.20 -29.97 -16.00
C LYS A 541 24.44 -29.24 -14.67
N SER A 542 23.38 -28.71 -14.04
CA SER A 542 23.44 -28.13 -12.69
C SER A 542 23.86 -29.19 -11.65
N ALA A 543 23.29 -30.39 -11.73
CA ALA A 543 23.59 -31.46 -10.79
C ALA A 543 25.07 -31.95 -10.85
N THR A 544 25.67 -31.89 -12.03
CA THR A 544 27.00 -32.49 -12.31
C THR A 544 28.12 -31.47 -12.46
N LEU A 545 27.85 -30.18 -12.32
CA LEU A 545 28.82 -29.11 -12.64
C LEU A 545 30.08 -29.16 -11.76
N VAL A 546 29.94 -29.47 -10.48
CA VAL A 546 31.05 -29.51 -9.53
C VAL A 546 31.72 -30.91 -9.51
N ASP A 547 30.89 -31.93 -9.49
CA ASP A 547 31.33 -33.33 -9.53
C ASP A 547 30.23 -34.19 -10.18
N VAL A 548 30.58 -34.97 -11.19
CA VAL A 548 29.64 -35.83 -11.94
C VAL A 548 28.99 -36.87 -11.02
N THR A 549 29.69 -37.31 -10.00
CA THR A 549 29.22 -38.30 -9.01
C THR A 549 28.54 -37.67 -7.80
N ALA A 550 28.51 -36.33 -7.72
CA ALA A 550 27.97 -35.64 -6.58
C ALA A 550 26.48 -36.01 -6.33
N MET A 551 26.21 -36.36 -5.08
CA MET A 551 24.87 -36.62 -4.55
C MET A 551 24.57 -35.76 -3.33
N ASP A 552 25.14 -34.58 -3.29
CA ASP A 552 24.75 -33.55 -2.31
C ASP A 552 23.24 -33.17 -2.46
N PRO A 553 22.62 -32.53 -1.48
CA PRO A 553 21.20 -32.22 -1.52
C PRO A 553 20.76 -31.42 -2.76
N TRP A 554 21.61 -30.54 -3.27
CA TRP A 554 21.38 -29.81 -4.52
C TRP A 554 21.36 -30.73 -5.74
N ALA A 555 22.38 -31.54 -5.90
CA ALA A 555 22.48 -32.49 -7.01
C ALA A 555 21.30 -33.47 -7.04
N GLN A 556 20.88 -33.96 -5.87
CA GLN A 556 19.71 -34.81 -5.76
C GLN A 556 18.43 -34.10 -6.19
N THR A 557 18.25 -32.84 -5.79
CA THR A 557 17.08 -32.01 -6.16
C THR A 557 17.07 -31.74 -7.66
N ALA A 558 18.19 -31.31 -8.22
CA ALA A 558 18.31 -31.03 -9.64
C ALA A 558 18.07 -32.29 -10.49
N ARG A 559 18.60 -33.47 -10.09
CA ARG A 559 18.30 -34.75 -10.78
C ARG A 559 16.83 -35.14 -10.68
N TYR A 560 16.18 -34.88 -9.55
CA TYR A 560 14.77 -35.16 -9.40
C TYR A 560 13.93 -34.32 -10.38
N HIS A 561 14.18 -33.00 -10.47
CA HIS A 561 13.52 -32.15 -11.45
C HIS A 561 13.87 -32.51 -12.89
N ALA A 562 15.11 -32.95 -13.16
CA ALA A 562 15.46 -33.46 -14.47
C ALA A 562 14.61 -34.67 -14.86
N ALA A 563 14.44 -35.61 -13.92
CA ALA A 563 13.61 -36.79 -14.18
C ALA A 563 12.13 -36.41 -14.42
N GLN A 564 11.60 -35.46 -13.67
CA GLN A 564 10.26 -34.93 -13.92
C GLN A 564 10.14 -34.31 -15.33
N ALA A 565 11.10 -33.49 -15.73
CA ALA A 565 11.12 -32.87 -17.05
C ALA A 565 11.25 -33.94 -18.18
N LEU A 566 12.04 -35.00 -17.97
CA LEU A 566 12.13 -36.12 -18.91
C LEU A 566 10.81 -36.90 -19.04
N VAL A 567 10.05 -37.03 -17.97
CA VAL A 567 8.69 -37.63 -18.02
C VAL A 567 7.80 -36.82 -18.93
N GLU A 568 7.77 -35.50 -18.74
CA GLU A 568 6.96 -34.59 -19.56
C GLU A 568 7.44 -34.55 -21.02
N ALA A 569 8.74 -34.74 -21.26
CA ALA A 569 9.33 -34.91 -22.60
C ALA A 569 9.01 -36.25 -23.25
N GLY A 570 8.46 -37.22 -22.49
CA GLY A 570 8.20 -38.57 -22.98
C GLY A 570 9.40 -39.54 -22.95
N LEU A 571 10.53 -39.10 -22.40
CA LEU A 571 11.79 -39.89 -22.26
C LEU A 571 11.75 -40.74 -20.98
N LEU A 572 10.80 -41.67 -20.92
CA LEU A 572 10.43 -42.40 -19.70
C LEU A 572 11.57 -43.32 -19.17
N GLU A 573 12.38 -43.90 -20.05
CA GLU A 573 13.45 -44.77 -19.64
C GLU A 573 14.59 -44.01 -18.96
N ASP A 574 14.97 -42.85 -19.50
CA ASP A 574 15.96 -41.98 -18.89
C ASP A 574 15.50 -41.45 -17.53
N ALA A 575 14.21 -41.04 -17.43
CA ALA A 575 13.62 -40.64 -16.16
C ALA A 575 13.67 -41.77 -15.12
N ARG A 576 13.34 -43.00 -15.52
CA ARG A 576 13.40 -44.18 -14.65
C ARG A 576 14.80 -44.46 -14.12
N GLN A 577 15.81 -44.37 -14.98
CA GLN A 577 17.21 -44.54 -14.57
C GLN A 577 17.65 -43.52 -13.54
N ILE A 578 17.27 -42.25 -13.72
CA ILE A 578 17.58 -41.18 -12.77
C ILE A 578 16.87 -41.41 -11.42
N TYR A 579 15.55 -41.72 -11.43
CA TYR A 579 14.83 -41.99 -10.19
C TYR A 579 15.40 -43.22 -9.46
N THR A 580 15.83 -44.28 -10.18
CA THR A 580 16.47 -45.45 -9.61
C THR A 580 17.80 -45.08 -8.96
N SER A 581 18.65 -44.29 -9.63
CA SER A 581 19.89 -43.77 -9.08
C SER A 581 19.67 -42.97 -7.79
N LEU A 582 18.65 -42.09 -7.77
CA LEU A 582 18.28 -41.31 -6.58
C LEU A 582 17.76 -42.19 -5.44
N LEU A 583 17.01 -43.27 -5.76
CA LEU A 583 16.49 -44.21 -4.78
C LEU A 583 17.62 -44.94 -4.05
N HIS A 584 18.69 -45.32 -4.79
CA HIS A 584 19.88 -45.96 -4.20
C HIS A 584 20.69 -44.97 -3.35
N ALA A 585 20.75 -43.72 -3.73
CA ALA A 585 21.56 -42.70 -3.06
C ALA A 585 20.90 -42.11 -1.79
N THR A 586 19.58 -42.11 -1.71
CA THR A 586 18.87 -41.49 -0.57
C THR A 586 18.76 -42.40 0.63
N ARG A 587 18.93 -41.83 1.85
CA ARG A 587 18.72 -42.53 3.14
C ARG A 587 17.37 -42.23 3.76
N ASP A 588 16.69 -41.15 3.30
CA ASP A 588 15.41 -40.70 3.81
C ASP A 588 14.28 -41.65 3.37
N VAL A 589 13.55 -42.19 4.34
CA VAL A 589 12.45 -43.15 4.11
C VAL A 589 11.30 -42.53 3.33
N SER A 590 10.91 -41.28 3.65
CA SER A 590 9.84 -40.56 2.98
C SER A 590 10.17 -40.29 1.52
N ARG A 591 11.40 -39.88 1.25
CA ARG A 591 11.90 -39.67 -0.11
C ARG A 591 12.02 -40.95 -0.91
N LYS A 592 12.37 -42.08 -0.26
CA LYS A 592 12.35 -43.40 -0.90
C LYS A 592 10.95 -43.77 -1.37
N ALA A 593 9.95 -43.56 -0.54
CA ALA A 593 8.56 -43.85 -0.88
C ALA A 593 8.10 -43.04 -2.11
N VAL A 594 8.40 -41.75 -2.16
CA VAL A 594 8.09 -40.88 -3.32
C VAL A 594 8.77 -41.41 -4.59
N LEU A 595 10.08 -41.72 -4.54
CA LEU A 595 10.81 -42.22 -5.70
C LEU A 595 10.30 -43.57 -6.17
N GLN A 596 9.94 -44.48 -5.26
CA GLN A 596 9.33 -45.78 -5.61
C GLN A 596 7.96 -45.59 -6.31
N ASN A 597 7.14 -44.68 -5.83
CA ASN A 597 5.87 -44.36 -6.46
C ASN A 597 6.05 -43.80 -7.88
N GLU A 598 7.01 -42.88 -8.08
CA GLU A 598 7.31 -42.35 -9.42
C GLU A 598 7.80 -43.45 -10.37
N ILE A 599 8.68 -44.36 -9.93
CA ILE A 599 9.16 -45.49 -10.73
C ILE A 599 7.98 -46.42 -11.11
N GLN A 600 7.10 -46.74 -10.15
CA GLN A 600 5.91 -47.56 -10.42
C GLN A 600 4.96 -46.89 -11.42
N ARG A 601 4.74 -45.58 -11.28
CA ARG A 601 3.92 -44.78 -12.21
C ARG A 601 4.47 -44.87 -13.64
N LEU A 602 5.80 -44.77 -13.81
CA LEU A 602 6.44 -44.89 -15.12
C LEU A 602 6.26 -46.28 -15.74
N HIS A 603 6.31 -47.34 -14.93
CA HIS A 603 6.04 -48.71 -15.41
C HIS A 603 4.59 -48.85 -15.95
N LEU A 604 3.62 -48.29 -15.25
CA LEU A 604 2.22 -48.30 -15.68
C LEU A 604 1.99 -47.50 -16.98
N VAL A 605 2.62 -46.31 -17.10
CA VAL A 605 2.55 -45.50 -18.32
C VAL A 605 3.19 -46.21 -19.52
N ALA A 606 4.35 -46.84 -19.31
CA ALA A 606 5.07 -47.60 -20.35
C ALA A 606 4.23 -48.80 -20.83
N ALA A 607 3.64 -49.59 -19.90
CA ALA A 607 2.77 -50.71 -20.22
C ALA A 607 1.50 -50.26 -20.99
N ALA A 608 0.90 -49.16 -20.60
CA ALA A 608 -0.29 -48.59 -21.31
C ALA A 608 0.06 -48.14 -22.74
N LYS A 609 1.26 -47.61 -23.00
CA LYS A 609 1.73 -47.26 -24.35
C LYS A 609 2.02 -48.48 -25.21
N GLN A 610 2.52 -49.57 -24.65
CA GLN A 610 2.71 -50.84 -25.37
C GLN A 610 1.42 -51.52 -25.77
N ASN A 611 0.37 -51.45 -24.95
CA ASN A 611 -0.93 -52.02 -25.24
C ASN A 611 -1.77 -51.23 -26.26
N ARG A 612 -1.33 -50.02 -26.65
CA ARG A 612 -1.99 -49.18 -27.66
C ARG A 612 -1.31 -49.24 -29.05
N LYS A 613 -0.17 -49.89 -29.16
CA LYS A 613 0.49 -50.22 -30.43
C LYS A 613 0.12 -51.65 -30.84
#